data_b1947e9575ecef255ff129eedc7470f4
#
_entry.id   b1947e9575ecef255ff129eedc7470f4
#
_cell.length_a   1.000
_cell.length_b   1.000
_cell.length_c   1.000
_cell.angle_alpha   90.00
_cell.angle_beta   90.00
_cell.angle_gamma   90.00
#
_symmetry.space_group_name_H-M   'P 1'
#
loop_
_entity.id
_entity.type
_entity.pdbx_description
1 polymer ?
#
loop_
_entity_poly.entity_id
_entity_poly.type
_entity_poly.pdbx_seq_one_letter_code
_entity_poly.pdbx_strand_id
1 'polypeptide(L)'
;MRNDIRDLALVLESRLRLVVIESWDERRVLETLTGLAVTRAAGLYLWSVTEGLRHLVFGGEALDEGESRAAEAALKRVRHDPLPNLYVFCDLHPFLDEPRVVRLMKEIAIAEGAAAPTLILVSHAMKLPPEVQRYAARFSLALPSEEELLSIVRDEATRWSERNRGARVRTDNRTLQQVVKNLRGLSHAEARSLAQGLICDDGAITQEDLPELNRKKFELLDMGAVLSFEHETGRFAEVGGLHNFKRWLSERQAAFAARSKTDMPRGVMLVGVQGGGKSMAAKAVAGLWGLPLLRLDFACLYNKYFGETERNLREALKLAEQMSPCVLWMDELEKGLATGEMDGGVSQRVLGTLLTWMAEREVPVFMVATANAVDRLPPELLRKGRFDEMFFVDLPDAKTRADIFRIHLSRRELDAKVFDLAVLAEACEGFSGAEIEQVVVSAVYSGQAQSRDPDQQMLLDCIRATSPLSVIMAESLDELREWAAGRAVLA
;
A
#
# COMPACT_ATOMS: atom_id res chain seq x y z
N MET A 1 -6.82 16.81 -16.16
CA MET A 1 -6.71 18.29 -16.23
C MET A 1 -7.99 18.97 -16.70
N ARG A 2 -8.62 18.64 -17.86
CA ARG A 2 -9.88 19.31 -18.29
C ARG A 2 -11.05 19.14 -17.32
N ASN A 3 -11.20 17.98 -16.69
CA ASN A 3 -12.27 17.72 -15.72
C ASN A 3 -12.04 18.48 -14.41
N ASP A 4 -10.81 18.49 -13.88
CA ASP A 4 -10.48 19.24 -12.66
C ASP A 4 -10.78 20.74 -12.82
N ILE A 5 -10.41 21.33 -13.97
CA ILE A 5 -10.68 22.74 -14.29
C ILE A 5 -12.19 23.02 -14.29
N ARG A 6 -12.98 22.11 -14.90
CA ARG A 6 -14.45 22.25 -14.97
C ARG A 6 -15.09 22.13 -13.59
N ASP A 7 -14.67 21.14 -12.82
CA ASP A 7 -15.24 20.87 -11.50
C ASP A 7 -14.87 21.99 -10.51
N LEU A 8 -13.61 22.45 -10.54
CA LEU A 8 -13.18 23.60 -9.74
C LEU A 8 -13.87 24.90 -10.17
N ALA A 9 -14.15 25.07 -11.47
CA ALA A 9 -14.93 26.20 -11.98
C ALA A 9 -16.34 26.21 -11.38
N LEU A 10 -17.01 25.06 -11.31
CA LEU A 10 -18.33 24.90 -10.68
C LEU A 10 -18.30 25.24 -9.19
N VAL A 11 -17.26 24.78 -8.47
CA VAL A 11 -17.08 25.14 -7.05
C VAL A 11 -16.94 26.65 -6.88
N LEU A 12 -16.13 27.30 -7.72
CA LEU A 12 -15.96 28.76 -7.68
C LEU A 12 -17.22 29.55 -8.11
N GLU A 13 -18.14 28.93 -8.88
CA GLU A 13 -19.44 29.50 -9.25
C GLU A 13 -20.49 29.38 -8.13
N SER A 14 -20.30 28.45 -7.18
CA SER A 14 -21.24 28.18 -6.09
C SER A 14 -21.39 29.33 -5.06
N ARG A 15 -20.73 30.45 -5.26
CA ARG A 15 -20.67 31.62 -4.34
C ARG A 15 -19.98 31.34 -3.00
N LEU A 16 -19.40 30.17 -2.78
CA LEU A 16 -18.56 29.92 -1.65
C LEU A 16 -17.22 30.67 -1.82
N ARG A 17 -16.89 31.50 -0.82
CA ARG A 17 -15.69 32.36 -0.86
C ARG A 17 -14.48 31.75 -0.20
N LEU A 18 -14.62 30.57 0.37
CA LEU A 18 -13.54 29.81 0.98
C LEU A 18 -13.48 28.43 0.33
N VAL A 19 -12.37 28.13 -0.30
CA VAL A 19 -12.11 26.82 -0.94
C VAL A 19 -10.86 26.21 -0.34
N VAL A 20 -10.91 24.94 0.00
CA VAL A 20 -9.76 24.17 0.53
C VAL A 20 -9.37 23.14 -0.51
N ILE A 21 -8.11 23.15 -0.92
CA ILE A 21 -7.52 22.16 -1.82
C ILE A 21 -6.42 21.42 -1.09
N GLU A 22 -6.68 20.16 -0.75
CA GLU A 22 -5.67 19.30 -0.14
C GLU A 22 -4.86 18.60 -1.22
N SER A 23 -3.57 18.94 -1.34
CA SER A 23 -2.67 18.41 -2.36
C SER A 23 -1.20 18.53 -1.95
N TRP A 24 -0.40 17.52 -2.26
CA TRP A 24 1.06 17.60 -2.22
C TRP A 24 1.66 18.23 -3.48
N ASP A 25 0.88 18.31 -4.57
CA ASP A 25 1.31 18.88 -5.86
C ASP A 25 0.85 20.34 -5.98
N GLU A 26 1.45 21.22 -5.19
CA GLU A 26 1.18 22.66 -5.18
C GLU A 26 1.31 23.27 -6.58
N ARG A 27 2.35 22.86 -7.33
CA ARG A 27 2.60 23.38 -8.67
C ARG A 27 1.41 23.12 -9.60
N ARG A 28 0.86 21.93 -9.59
CA ARG A 28 -0.31 21.59 -10.43
C ARG A 28 -1.56 22.36 -10.00
N VAL A 29 -1.75 22.55 -8.69
CA VAL A 29 -2.84 23.39 -8.17
C VAL A 29 -2.73 24.78 -8.75
N LEU A 30 -1.54 25.40 -8.69
CA LEU A 30 -1.29 26.75 -9.20
C LEU A 30 -1.45 26.84 -10.72
N GLU A 31 -0.97 25.85 -11.49
CA GLU A 31 -1.19 25.77 -12.94
C GLU A 31 -2.69 25.70 -13.28
N THR A 32 -3.46 24.91 -12.54
CA THR A 32 -4.91 24.76 -12.72
C THR A 32 -5.64 26.08 -12.40
N LEU A 33 -5.29 26.73 -11.29
CA LEU A 33 -5.88 28.00 -10.87
C LEU A 33 -5.51 29.16 -11.82
N THR A 34 -4.29 29.12 -12.35
CA THR A 34 -3.85 30.11 -13.36
C THR A 34 -4.70 30.01 -14.63
N GLY A 35 -4.94 28.78 -15.12
CA GLY A 35 -5.83 28.56 -16.26
C GLY A 35 -7.25 29.06 -16.01
N LEU A 36 -7.77 28.86 -14.80
CA LEU A 36 -9.10 29.36 -14.41
C LEU A 36 -9.15 30.87 -14.27
N ALA A 37 -8.14 31.48 -13.67
CA ALA A 37 -8.06 32.94 -13.52
C ALA A 37 -8.05 33.63 -14.88
N VAL A 38 -7.27 33.13 -15.84
CA VAL A 38 -7.24 33.63 -17.22
C VAL A 38 -8.61 33.50 -17.88
N THR A 39 -9.28 32.37 -17.75
CA THR A 39 -10.62 32.14 -18.35
C THR A 39 -11.68 33.07 -17.76
N ARG A 40 -11.55 33.47 -16.50
CA ARG A 40 -12.47 34.35 -15.78
C ARG A 40 -12.12 35.81 -15.83
N ALA A 41 -10.99 36.17 -16.45
CA ALA A 41 -10.40 37.49 -16.41
C ALA A 41 -10.27 38.04 -14.97
N ALA A 42 -9.94 37.18 -14.01
CA ALA A 42 -9.75 37.50 -12.60
C ALA A 42 -8.25 37.59 -12.27
N GLY A 43 -7.87 38.48 -11.35
CA GLY A 43 -6.52 38.47 -10.78
C GLY A 43 -6.28 37.21 -9.93
N LEU A 44 -5.07 36.67 -10.04
CA LEU A 44 -4.62 35.55 -9.20
C LEU A 44 -3.45 36.01 -8.35
N TYR A 45 -3.60 35.89 -7.04
CA TYR A 45 -2.60 36.26 -6.05
C TYR A 45 -2.18 35.04 -5.26
N LEU A 46 -0.88 34.90 -4.99
CA LEU A 46 -0.29 33.84 -4.20
C LEU A 46 0.31 34.43 -2.94
N TRP A 47 0.00 33.83 -1.82
CA TRP A 47 0.64 34.09 -0.54
C TRP A 47 1.40 32.87 -0.03
N SER A 48 2.60 33.10 0.44
CA SER A 48 3.37 32.16 1.27
C SER A 48 4.03 32.92 2.42
N VAL A 49 4.35 32.22 3.51
CA VAL A 49 5.01 32.80 4.67
C VAL A 49 6.39 33.37 4.34
N THR A 50 7.05 32.86 3.30
CA THR A 50 8.40 33.28 2.88
C THR A 50 8.38 34.52 1.98
N GLU A 51 7.42 34.60 1.05
CA GLU A 51 7.41 35.64 0.03
C GLU A 51 6.33 36.71 0.24
N GLY A 52 5.33 36.46 1.10
CA GLY A 52 4.17 37.32 1.25
C GLY A 52 3.20 37.22 0.08
N LEU A 53 2.38 38.25 -0.13
CA LEU A 53 1.37 38.27 -1.18
C LEU A 53 1.95 38.82 -2.49
N ARG A 54 1.90 38.04 -3.56
CA ARG A 54 2.38 38.41 -4.90
C ARG A 54 1.31 38.17 -5.97
N HIS A 55 1.36 38.93 -7.06
CA HIS A 55 0.52 38.71 -8.22
C HIS A 55 1.12 37.59 -9.10
N LEU A 56 0.35 36.54 -9.42
CA LEU A 56 0.86 35.36 -10.13
C LEU A 56 0.75 35.50 -11.66
N VAL A 57 -0.21 36.30 -12.16
CA VAL A 57 -0.43 36.50 -13.58
C VAL A 57 0.28 37.81 -14.00
N PHE A 58 1.10 37.79 -15.06
CA PHE A 58 1.86 38.92 -15.58
C PHE A 58 3.09 39.40 -14.81
N GLY A 59 3.98 38.51 -14.38
CA GLY A 59 5.35 38.91 -14.06
C GLY A 59 5.75 38.88 -12.59
N GLY A 60 4.89 38.45 -11.71
CA GLY A 60 5.31 38.01 -10.37
C GLY A 60 5.93 39.09 -9.46
N GLU A 61 5.66 40.38 -9.66
CA GLU A 61 6.12 41.40 -8.74
C GLU A 61 5.43 41.30 -7.39
N ALA A 62 6.24 41.35 -6.33
CA ALA A 62 5.71 41.43 -4.97
C ALA A 62 4.93 42.74 -4.80
N LEU A 63 3.70 42.64 -4.30
CA LEU A 63 2.82 43.80 -4.15
C LEU A 63 3.23 44.73 -3.01
N ASP A 64 4.02 44.24 -2.06
CA ASP A 64 4.61 45.00 -0.94
C ASP A 64 5.82 44.23 -0.34
N GLU A 65 6.96 44.89 -0.26
CA GLU A 65 8.15 44.36 0.36
C GLU A 65 7.98 44.36 1.89
N GLY A 66 7.48 43.25 2.46
CA GLY A 66 7.59 42.93 3.89
C GLY A 66 6.30 42.95 4.71
N GLU A 67 5.33 43.84 4.47
CA GLU A 67 4.10 43.92 5.30
C GLU A 67 3.13 42.75 5.08
N SER A 68 3.10 42.16 3.91
CA SER A 68 2.18 41.06 3.56
C SER A 68 2.67 39.66 3.89
N ARG A 69 3.84 39.51 4.54
CA ARG A 69 4.33 38.19 4.99
C ARG A 69 3.52 37.63 6.15
N ALA A 70 3.07 38.49 7.05
CA ALA A 70 2.19 38.07 8.14
C ALA A 70 0.82 37.66 7.60
N ALA A 71 0.34 36.46 7.96
CA ALA A 71 -0.95 35.93 7.53
C ALA A 71 -2.12 36.88 7.81
N GLU A 72 -2.13 37.52 8.97
CA GLU A 72 -3.14 38.52 9.37
C GLU A 72 -3.15 39.72 8.39
N ALA A 73 -1.99 40.25 8.04
CA ALA A 73 -1.88 41.41 7.15
C ALA A 73 -2.34 41.05 5.71
N ALA A 74 -1.93 39.91 5.21
CA ALA A 74 -2.36 39.39 3.91
C ALA A 74 -3.88 39.18 3.86
N LEU A 75 -4.48 38.56 4.86
CA LEU A 75 -5.93 38.34 4.93
C LEU A 75 -6.73 39.64 5.07
N LYS A 76 -6.21 40.68 5.76
CA LYS A 76 -6.81 42.00 5.82
C LYS A 76 -6.88 42.63 4.41
N ARG A 77 -5.81 42.45 3.61
CA ARG A 77 -5.79 42.95 2.22
C ARG A 77 -6.82 42.25 1.36
N VAL A 78 -6.91 40.89 1.44
CA VAL A 78 -7.94 40.11 0.73
C VAL A 78 -9.34 40.63 1.06
N ARG A 79 -9.64 40.83 2.37
CA ARG A 79 -10.95 41.32 2.82
C ARG A 79 -11.34 42.65 2.23
N HIS A 80 -10.39 43.54 1.98
CA HIS A 80 -10.65 44.91 1.47
C HIS A 80 -10.59 45.00 -0.05
N ASP A 81 -10.29 43.93 -0.78
CA ASP A 81 -10.32 43.92 -2.22
C ASP A 81 -11.77 43.98 -2.75
N PRO A 82 -12.11 45.01 -3.58
CA PRO A 82 -13.42 45.14 -4.14
C PRO A 82 -13.65 44.30 -5.40
N LEU A 83 -12.64 43.53 -5.85
CA LEU A 83 -12.67 42.75 -7.08
C LEU A 83 -12.82 41.25 -6.82
N PRO A 84 -13.43 40.49 -7.75
CA PRO A 84 -13.63 39.04 -7.62
C PRO A 84 -12.34 38.26 -7.93
N ASN A 85 -11.25 38.68 -7.32
CA ASN A 85 -9.94 38.08 -7.48
C ASN A 85 -9.82 36.76 -6.70
N LEU A 86 -8.89 35.92 -7.12
CA LEU A 86 -8.56 34.66 -6.48
C LEU A 86 -7.27 34.81 -5.65
N TYR A 87 -7.36 34.49 -4.40
CA TYR A 87 -6.25 34.55 -3.45
C TYR A 87 -5.90 33.14 -2.97
N VAL A 88 -4.72 32.66 -3.33
CA VAL A 88 -4.20 31.35 -2.96
C VAL A 88 -3.25 31.50 -1.80
N PHE A 89 -3.53 30.83 -0.71
CA PHE A 89 -2.69 30.78 0.48
C PHE A 89 -2.10 29.39 0.63
N CYS A 90 -0.79 29.27 0.42
CA CYS A 90 -0.07 28.02 0.62
C CYS A 90 0.36 27.90 2.07
N ASP A 91 0.09 26.73 2.66
CA ASP A 91 0.46 26.35 4.03
C ASP A 91 0.01 27.33 5.12
N LEU A 92 -1.22 27.79 5.05
CA LEU A 92 -1.82 28.61 6.10
C LEU A 92 -2.16 27.81 7.36
N HIS A 93 -2.13 26.48 7.32
CA HIS A 93 -2.57 25.60 8.41
C HIS A 93 -1.87 25.84 9.77
N PRO A 94 -0.58 26.24 9.87
CA PRO A 94 0.06 26.53 11.16
C PRO A 94 -0.49 27.79 11.86
N PHE A 95 -1.18 28.66 11.12
CA PHE A 95 -1.72 29.92 11.63
C PHE A 95 -3.22 29.83 12.00
N LEU A 96 -3.85 28.65 11.86
CA LEU A 96 -5.26 28.45 12.14
C LEU A 96 -5.63 28.43 13.63
N ASP A 97 -4.65 28.41 14.51
CA ASP A 97 -4.84 28.57 15.98
C ASP A 97 -4.91 30.06 16.39
N GLU A 98 -4.62 30.99 15.48
CA GLU A 98 -4.66 32.42 15.76
C GLU A 98 -6.10 32.98 15.61
N PRO A 99 -6.73 33.51 16.70
CA PRO A 99 -8.13 33.96 16.65
C PRO A 99 -8.40 35.05 15.61
N ARG A 100 -7.40 35.92 15.34
CA ARG A 100 -7.52 36.98 14.34
C ARG A 100 -7.54 36.43 12.91
N VAL A 101 -6.69 35.44 12.62
CA VAL A 101 -6.66 34.75 11.31
C VAL A 101 -7.98 34.06 11.05
N VAL A 102 -8.48 33.29 12.01
CA VAL A 102 -9.79 32.59 11.91
C VAL A 102 -10.93 33.59 11.71
N ARG A 103 -10.92 34.70 12.44
CA ARG A 103 -11.96 35.74 12.30
C ARG A 103 -11.94 36.38 10.91
N LEU A 104 -10.77 36.73 10.39
CA LEU A 104 -10.62 37.31 9.05
C LEU A 104 -11.07 36.33 7.96
N MET A 105 -10.69 35.05 8.06
CA MET A 105 -11.16 34.01 7.16
C MET A 105 -12.69 33.90 7.16
N LYS A 106 -13.32 33.93 8.34
CA LYS A 106 -14.78 33.91 8.44
C LYS A 106 -15.42 35.12 7.78
N GLU A 107 -14.86 36.32 7.97
CA GLU A 107 -15.36 37.55 7.36
C GLU A 107 -15.26 37.52 5.83
N ILE A 108 -14.18 36.96 5.27
CA ILE A 108 -14.04 36.74 3.83
C ILE A 108 -15.06 35.70 3.36
N ALA A 109 -15.22 34.60 4.09
CA ALA A 109 -16.11 33.50 3.73
C ALA A 109 -17.61 33.89 3.69
N ILE A 110 -18.03 34.82 4.55
CA ILE A 110 -19.42 35.31 4.62
C ILE A 110 -19.64 36.59 3.82
N ALA A 111 -18.61 37.11 3.11
CA ALA A 111 -18.73 38.31 2.32
C ALA A 111 -19.78 38.16 1.20
N GLU A 112 -20.74 39.06 1.15
CA GLU A 112 -21.83 39.07 0.18
C GLU A 112 -21.45 39.95 -1.04
N GLY A 113 -21.95 39.58 -2.23
CA GLY A 113 -21.78 40.35 -3.46
C GLY A 113 -21.01 39.58 -4.55
N ALA A 114 -21.31 39.86 -5.81
CA ALA A 114 -20.68 39.21 -6.96
C ALA A 114 -19.19 39.58 -7.12
N ALA A 115 -18.78 40.72 -6.58
CA ALA A 115 -17.42 41.24 -6.66
C ALA A 115 -16.52 40.84 -5.47
N ALA A 116 -17.01 40.02 -4.53
CA ALA A 116 -16.20 39.63 -3.39
C ALA A 116 -15.06 38.64 -3.79
N PRO A 117 -13.86 38.77 -3.21
CA PRO A 117 -12.73 37.89 -3.50
C PRO A 117 -12.97 36.47 -3.02
N THR A 118 -12.25 35.50 -3.58
CA THR A 118 -12.29 34.12 -3.16
C THR A 118 -10.95 33.73 -2.56
N LEU A 119 -10.99 33.21 -1.33
CA LEU A 119 -9.83 32.68 -0.61
C LEU A 119 -9.71 31.18 -0.88
N ILE A 120 -8.56 30.76 -1.39
CA ILE A 120 -8.25 29.36 -1.70
C ILE A 120 -7.07 28.93 -0.83
N LEU A 121 -7.28 27.94 0.01
CA LEU A 121 -6.26 27.39 0.91
C LEU A 121 -5.68 26.12 0.28
N VAL A 122 -4.38 26.08 0.12
CA VAL A 122 -3.65 24.93 -0.43
C VAL A 122 -2.69 24.39 0.61
N SER A 123 -2.80 23.11 0.93
CA SER A 123 -1.88 22.43 1.82
C SER A 123 -2.03 20.91 1.67
N HIS A 124 -1.07 20.16 2.19
CA HIS A 124 -1.12 18.69 2.21
C HIS A 124 -2.27 18.13 3.08
N ALA A 125 -2.59 18.82 4.20
CA ALA A 125 -3.70 18.48 5.09
C ALA A 125 -4.22 19.76 5.75
N MET A 126 -5.55 19.94 5.80
CA MET A 126 -6.17 21.14 6.33
C MET A 126 -7.29 20.81 7.32
N LYS A 127 -7.03 21.02 8.61
CA LYS A 127 -8.08 21.03 9.64
C LYS A 127 -8.59 22.45 9.83
N LEU A 128 -9.76 22.74 9.27
CA LEU A 128 -10.40 24.03 9.50
C LEU A 128 -11.01 24.13 10.88
N PRO A 129 -10.89 25.30 11.56
CA PRO A 129 -11.66 25.59 12.77
C PRO A 129 -13.16 25.46 12.52
N PRO A 130 -13.95 24.99 13.53
CA PRO A 130 -15.39 24.79 13.39
C PRO A 130 -16.16 26.05 12.90
N GLU A 131 -15.66 27.22 13.24
CA GLU A 131 -16.25 28.52 12.90
C GLU A 131 -16.26 28.83 11.43
N VAL A 132 -15.32 28.26 10.64
CA VAL A 132 -15.20 28.48 9.20
C VAL A 132 -15.53 27.24 8.37
N GLN A 133 -15.52 26.07 8.96
CA GLN A 133 -15.73 24.79 8.28
C GLN A 133 -17.02 24.74 7.45
N ARG A 134 -18.12 25.33 7.95
CA ARG A 134 -19.42 25.34 7.26
C ARG A 134 -19.48 26.25 6.02
N TYR A 135 -18.50 27.14 5.88
CA TYR A 135 -18.44 28.10 4.79
C TYR A 135 -17.41 27.71 3.72
N ALA A 136 -16.72 26.60 3.92
CA ALA A 136 -15.67 26.13 3.04
C ALA A 136 -16.17 25.03 2.11
N ALA A 137 -15.84 25.14 0.81
CA ALA A 137 -15.89 24.03 -0.11
C ALA A 137 -14.55 23.27 -0.06
N ARG A 138 -14.60 21.95 -0.07
CA ARG A 138 -13.41 21.09 -0.23
C ARG A 138 -13.34 20.61 -1.67
N PHE A 139 -12.17 20.71 -2.25
CA PHE A 139 -11.88 20.23 -3.60
C PHE A 139 -10.60 19.38 -3.56
N SER A 140 -10.59 18.27 -4.28
CA SER A 140 -9.42 17.44 -4.44
C SER A 140 -9.09 17.29 -5.92
N LEU A 141 -7.84 17.50 -6.29
CA LEU A 141 -7.38 17.21 -7.65
C LEU A 141 -7.44 15.72 -7.90
N ALA A 142 -7.94 15.32 -9.06
CA ALA A 142 -7.90 13.93 -9.47
C ALA A 142 -6.46 13.47 -9.69
N LEU A 143 -6.17 12.26 -9.26
CA LEU A 143 -4.89 11.62 -9.57
C LEU A 143 -4.79 11.38 -11.09
N PRO A 144 -3.57 11.30 -11.64
CA PRO A 144 -3.39 11.12 -13.08
C PRO A 144 -4.00 9.79 -13.57
N SER A 145 -4.69 9.88 -14.71
CA SER A 145 -5.18 8.71 -15.45
C SER A 145 -4.03 7.90 -16.05
N GLU A 146 -4.29 6.65 -16.48
CA GLU A 146 -3.26 5.84 -17.16
C GLU A 146 -2.70 6.52 -18.41
N GLU A 147 -3.53 7.26 -19.15
CA GLU A 147 -3.11 8.01 -20.33
C GLU A 147 -2.16 9.15 -19.96
N GLU A 148 -2.47 9.87 -18.88
CA GLU A 148 -1.62 10.96 -18.37
C GLU A 148 -0.31 10.40 -17.80
N LEU A 149 -0.34 9.27 -17.07
CA LEU A 149 0.86 8.59 -16.60
C LEU A 149 1.75 8.12 -17.76
N LEU A 150 1.16 7.56 -18.81
CA LEU A 150 1.90 7.17 -20.01
C LEU A 150 2.55 8.41 -20.68
N SER A 151 1.85 9.53 -20.73
CA SER A 151 2.41 10.80 -21.23
C SER A 151 3.59 11.25 -20.39
N ILE A 152 3.47 11.21 -19.05
CA ILE A 152 4.57 11.56 -18.12
C ILE A 152 5.82 10.71 -18.40
N VAL A 153 5.68 9.38 -18.51
CA VAL A 153 6.82 8.52 -18.81
C VAL A 153 7.44 8.84 -20.17
N ARG A 154 6.64 9.11 -21.19
CA ARG A 154 7.12 9.48 -22.53
C ARG A 154 7.83 10.84 -22.52
N ASP A 155 7.31 11.82 -21.78
CA ASP A 155 7.92 13.13 -21.65
C ASP A 155 9.31 13.04 -20.99
N GLU A 156 9.44 12.21 -19.93
CA GLU A 156 10.74 12.00 -19.30
C GLU A 156 11.70 11.21 -20.21
N ALA A 157 11.21 10.25 -20.97
CA ALA A 157 12.03 9.55 -21.98
C ALA A 157 12.53 10.50 -23.07
N THR A 158 11.70 11.46 -23.49
CA THR A 158 12.08 12.51 -24.47
C THR A 158 13.15 13.45 -23.89
N ARG A 159 12.95 13.94 -22.67
CA ARG A 159 13.94 14.77 -21.97
C ARG A 159 15.27 14.08 -21.77
N TRP A 160 15.23 12.78 -21.43
CA TRP A 160 16.45 11.98 -21.32
C TRP A 160 17.15 11.83 -22.66
N SER A 161 16.40 11.56 -23.73
CA SER A 161 16.93 11.48 -25.10
C SER A 161 17.65 12.77 -25.53
N GLU A 162 17.03 13.94 -25.27
CA GLU A 162 17.63 15.24 -25.56
C GLU A 162 18.96 15.45 -24.84
N ARG A 163 19.06 15.02 -23.58
CA ARG A 163 20.30 15.11 -22.79
C ARG A 163 21.38 14.09 -23.23
N ASN A 164 20.95 12.96 -23.82
CA ASN A 164 21.82 11.86 -24.23
C ASN A 164 21.99 11.75 -25.76
N ARG A 165 22.19 12.89 -26.43
CA ARG A 165 22.53 12.98 -27.87
C ARG A 165 21.50 12.28 -28.79
N GLY A 166 20.24 12.24 -28.43
CA GLY A 166 19.18 11.61 -29.21
C GLY A 166 19.09 10.08 -29.04
N ALA A 167 19.77 9.50 -28.04
CA ALA A 167 19.62 8.09 -27.72
C ALA A 167 18.16 7.80 -27.30
N ARG A 168 17.61 6.66 -27.75
CA ARG A 168 16.24 6.27 -27.40
C ARG A 168 16.24 5.40 -26.14
N VAL A 169 15.30 5.66 -25.23
CA VAL A 169 15.04 4.77 -24.09
C VAL A 169 14.59 3.41 -24.59
N ARG A 170 15.26 2.36 -24.11
CA ARG A 170 14.95 0.98 -24.47
C ARG A 170 13.86 0.44 -23.57
N THR A 171 12.74 0.00 -24.14
CA THR A 171 11.67 -0.64 -23.41
C THR A 171 10.81 -1.47 -24.34
N ASP A 172 10.11 -2.46 -23.81
CA ASP A 172 9.03 -3.15 -24.51
C ASP A 172 7.66 -2.63 -24.06
N ASN A 173 6.65 -2.84 -24.90
CA ASN A 173 5.31 -2.32 -24.62
C ASN A 173 4.65 -2.95 -23.39
N ARG A 174 4.96 -4.21 -23.08
CA ARG A 174 4.42 -4.91 -21.89
C ARG A 174 4.98 -4.31 -20.60
N THR A 175 6.29 -4.12 -20.54
CA THR A 175 6.97 -3.50 -19.39
C THR A 175 6.51 -2.05 -19.19
N LEU A 176 6.40 -1.27 -20.27
CA LEU A 176 5.89 0.10 -20.21
C LEU A 176 4.47 0.15 -19.61
N GLN A 177 3.57 -0.75 -20.04
CA GLN A 177 2.22 -0.83 -19.48
C GLN A 177 2.23 -1.24 -17.99
N GLN A 178 3.16 -2.10 -17.57
CA GLN A 178 3.29 -2.45 -16.16
C GLN A 178 3.80 -1.27 -15.33
N VAL A 179 4.78 -0.50 -15.82
CA VAL A 179 5.26 0.73 -15.17
C VAL A 179 4.10 1.71 -15.00
N VAL A 180 3.34 1.99 -16.05
CA VAL A 180 2.18 2.90 -15.98
C VAL A 180 1.16 2.42 -14.93
N LYS A 181 0.89 1.12 -14.87
CA LYS A 181 0.00 0.54 -13.85
C LYS A 181 0.55 0.72 -12.43
N ASN A 182 1.86 0.52 -12.26
CA ASN A 182 2.50 0.65 -10.94
C ASN A 182 2.59 2.12 -10.48
N LEU A 183 2.63 3.08 -11.40
CA LEU A 183 2.58 4.52 -11.08
C LEU A 183 1.20 5.03 -10.66
N ARG A 184 0.13 4.23 -10.79
CA ARG A 184 -1.22 4.65 -10.35
C ARG A 184 -1.24 4.97 -8.85
N GLY A 185 -2.10 5.92 -8.49
CA GLY A 185 -2.23 6.35 -7.10
C GLY A 185 -1.23 7.43 -6.67
N LEU A 186 -0.27 7.78 -7.53
CA LEU A 186 0.69 8.86 -7.31
C LEU A 186 0.20 10.17 -7.92
N SER A 187 0.65 11.28 -7.37
CA SER A 187 0.53 12.61 -7.98
C SER A 187 1.36 12.72 -9.27
N HIS A 188 1.14 13.76 -10.07
CA HIS A 188 1.93 14.01 -11.27
C HIS A 188 3.42 14.20 -10.97
N ALA A 189 3.74 14.90 -9.88
CA ALA A 189 5.11 15.18 -9.47
C ALA A 189 5.84 13.90 -9.02
N GLU A 190 5.20 13.07 -8.21
CA GLU A 190 5.73 11.79 -7.74
C GLU A 190 5.91 10.81 -8.91
N ALA A 191 4.90 10.66 -9.77
CA ALA A 191 4.99 9.82 -10.96
C ALA A 191 6.14 10.24 -11.89
N ARG A 192 6.32 11.56 -12.07
CA ARG A 192 7.45 12.10 -12.85
C ARG A 192 8.78 11.80 -12.21
N SER A 193 8.93 12.00 -10.90
CA SER A 193 10.17 11.71 -10.17
C SER A 193 10.56 10.24 -10.28
N LEU A 194 9.59 9.33 -10.11
CA LEU A 194 9.86 7.89 -10.25
C LEU A 194 10.16 7.50 -11.70
N ALA A 195 9.45 8.02 -12.69
CA ALA A 195 9.73 7.78 -14.10
C ALA A 195 11.12 8.27 -14.50
N GLN A 196 11.52 9.45 -14.01
CA GLN A 196 12.87 9.97 -14.20
C GLN A 196 13.92 9.06 -13.57
N GLY A 197 13.69 8.60 -12.33
CA GLY A 197 14.60 7.69 -11.62
C GLY A 197 14.82 6.36 -12.35
N LEU A 198 13.77 5.80 -12.98
CA LEU A 198 13.90 4.58 -13.78
C LEU A 198 14.74 4.76 -15.04
N ILE A 199 14.59 5.90 -15.71
CA ILE A 199 15.23 6.15 -17.02
C ILE A 199 16.67 6.63 -16.87
N CYS A 200 16.97 7.39 -15.80
CA CYS A 200 18.28 8.06 -15.66
C CYS A 200 19.45 7.11 -15.45
N ASP A 201 19.22 5.88 -14.97
CA ASP A 201 20.28 4.97 -14.57
C ASP A 201 21.01 4.40 -15.79
N ASP A 202 20.32 3.75 -16.70
CA ASP A 202 20.90 3.12 -17.89
C ASP A 202 20.21 3.42 -19.23
N GLY A 203 19.18 4.27 -19.22
CA GLY A 203 18.36 4.57 -20.39
C GLY A 203 17.52 3.41 -20.87
N ALA A 204 17.14 2.50 -19.96
CA ALA A 204 16.24 1.39 -20.24
C ALA A 204 15.14 1.33 -19.19
N ILE A 205 14.02 0.72 -19.55
CA ILE A 205 12.93 0.33 -18.64
C ILE A 205 12.69 -1.16 -18.88
N THR A 206 13.05 -1.98 -17.90
CA THR A 206 12.99 -3.43 -17.96
C THR A 206 12.07 -4.02 -16.90
N GLN A 207 11.80 -5.31 -16.95
CA GLN A 207 11.04 -5.99 -15.89
C GLN A 207 11.80 -6.05 -14.57
N GLU A 208 13.12 -5.96 -14.60
CA GLU A 208 13.98 -5.97 -13.41
C GLU A 208 13.85 -4.68 -12.59
N ASP A 209 13.39 -3.59 -13.20
CA ASP A 209 13.18 -2.29 -12.54
C ASP A 209 11.87 -2.23 -11.75
N LEU A 210 10.90 -3.13 -12.02
CA LEU A 210 9.58 -3.09 -11.40
C LEU A 210 9.60 -3.27 -9.86
N PRO A 211 10.40 -4.18 -9.28
CA PRO A 211 10.50 -4.30 -7.82
C PRO A 211 11.01 -3.02 -7.16
N GLU A 212 12.02 -2.39 -7.74
CA GLU A 212 12.61 -1.14 -7.24
C GLU A 212 11.62 0.03 -7.37
N LEU A 213 10.89 0.11 -8.48
CA LEU A 213 9.80 1.08 -8.66
C LEU A 213 8.74 0.95 -7.56
N ASN A 214 8.31 -0.28 -7.28
CA ASN A 214 7.31 -0.54 -6.25
C ASN A 214 7.82 -0.18 -4.85
N ARG A 215 9.10 -0.45 -4.56
CA ARG A 215 9.76 -0.07 -3.32
C ARG A 215 9.79 1.44 -3.14
N LYS A 216 10.27 2.17 -4.14
CA LYS A 216 10.32 3.64 -4.11
C LYS A 216 8.93 4.26 -4.01
N LYS A 217 7.94 3.68 -4.70
CA LYS A 217 6.55 4.11 -4.57
C LYS A 217 6.04 3.94 -3.14
N PHE A 218 6.31 2.79 -2.51
CA PHE A 218 5.93 2.54 -1.13
C PHE A 218 6.58 3.55 -0.19
N GLU A 219 7.89 3.79 -0.31
CA GLU A 219 8.63 4.77 0.50
C GLU A 219 8.08 6.20 0.38
N LEU A 220 7.59 6.59 -0.80
CA LEU A 220 6.96 7.90 -1.01
C LEU A 220 5.57 8.00 -0.35
N LEU A 221 4.81 6.91 -0.32
CA LEU A 221 3.44 6.89 0.18
C LEU A 221 3.36 6.52 1.66
N ASP A 222 4.39 5.85 2.20
CA ASP A 222 4.39 5.37 3.58
C ASP A 222 4.60 6.52 4.56
N MET A 223 3.55 6.79 5.32
CA MET A 223 3.55 7.81 6.38
C MET A 223 3.44 7.19 7.78
N GLY A 224 3.55 5.86 7.92
CA GLY A 224 3.38 5.18 9.22
C GLY A 224 3.80 3.71 9.23
N ALA A 225 4.22 3.24 10.40
CA ALA A 225 4.85 1.94 10.64
C ALA A 225 3.90 0.71 10.63
N VAL A 226 2.67 0.81 10.15
CA VAL A 226 1.65 -0.25 10.23
C VAL A 226 1.71 -1.22 9.05
N LEU A 227 2.03 -0.71 7.86
CA LEU A 227 2.31 -1.54 6.69
C LEU A 227 3.81 -1.63 6.47
N SER A 228 4.29 -2.83 6.16
CA SER A 228 5.65 -3.05 5.69
C SER A 228 5.65 -3.56 4.25
N PHE A 229 6.65 -3.13 3.48
CA PHE A 229 6.90 -3.64 2.15
C PHE A 229 7.83 -4.85 2.24
N GLU A 230 7.34 -6.00 1.78
CA GLU A 230 8.15 -7.23 1.76
C GLU A 230 8.94 -7.32 0.46
N HIS A 231 10.26 -7.20 0.58
CA HIS A 231 11.19 -7.21 -0.57
C HIS A 231 11.36 -8.59 -1.17
N GLU A 232 11.35 -9.62 -0.33
CA GLU A 232 11.53 -10.98 -0.76
C GLU A 232 10.18 -11.64 -1.07
N THR A 233 9.75 -11.54 -2.31
CA THR A 233 8.63 -12.34 -2.80
C THR A 233 9.14 -13.73 -3.16
N GLY A 234 8.69 -14.75 -2.41
CA GLY A 234 9.05 -16.15 -2.68
C GLY A 234 8.55 -16.61 -4.05
N ARG A 235 9.28 -17.57 -4.64
CA ARG A 235 8.80 -18.27 -5.83
C ARG A 235 8.04 -19.53 -5.39
N PHE A 236 6.96 -19.92 -6.09
CA PHE A 236 6.27 -21.18 -5.77
C PHE A 236 7.16 -22.43 -5.92
N ALA A 237 8.24 -22.37 -6.68
CA ALA A 237 9.25 -23.40 -6.72
C ALA A 237 9.95 -23.63 -5.37
N GLU A 238 9.92 -22.62 -4.49
CA GLU A 238 10.52 -22.63 -3.16
C GLU A 238 9.52 -23.03 -2.06
N VAL A 239 8.27 -23.31 -2.43
CA VAL A 239 7.22 -23.77 -1.52
C VAL A 239 6.84 -25.19 -1.90
N GLY A 240 7.17 -26.17 -1.03
CA GLY A 240 6.79 -27.57 -1.23
C GLY A 240 5.27 -27.75 -1.12
N GLY A 241 4.70 -28.68 -1.88
CA GLY A 241 3.26 -29.02 -1.80
C GLY A 241 2.31 -27.91 -2.25
N LEU A 242 1.20 -27.75 -1.53
CA LEU A 242 0.13 -26.77 -1.76
C LEU A 242 -0.44 -26.82 -3.21
N HIS A 243 -0.65 -28.02 -3.74
CA HIS A 243 -0.98 -28.24 -5.16
C HIS A 243 -2.34 -27.63 -5.55
N ASN A 244 -3.36 -27.79 -4.69
CA ASN A 244 -4.69 -27.25 -4.97
C ASN A 244 -4.70 -25.73 -4.88
N PHE A 245 -3.99 -25.17 -3.92
CA PHE A 245 -3.83 -23.71 -3.78
C PHE A 245 -3.11 -23.11 -4.99
N LYS A 246 -2.00 -23.71 -5.43
CA LYS A 246 -1.25 -23.28 -6.62
C LYS A 246 -2.11 -23.30 -7.88
N ARG A 247 -2.88 -24.38 -8.08
CA ARG A 247 -3.82 -24.51 -9.21
C ARG A 247 -4.89 -23.42 -9.15
N TRP A 248 -5.52 -23.25 -8.00
CA TRP A 248 -6.55 -22.24 -7.78
C TRP A 248 -6.08 -20.83 -8.11
N LEU A 249 -4.86 -20.46 -7.68
CA LEU A 249 -4.26 -19.16 -7.98
C LEU A 249 -3.97 -18.97 -9.48
N SER A 250 -3.45 -20.00 -10.13
CA SER A 250 -3.15 -19.96 -11.58
C SER A 250 -4.41 -19.72 -12.40
N GLU A 251 -5.52 -20.34 -12.05
CA GLU A 251 -6.82 -20.16 -12.72
C GLU A 251 -7.36 -18.73 -12.56
N ARG A 252 -7.04 -18.03 -11.47
CA ARG A 252 -7.57 -16.69 -11.13
C ARG A 252 -6.65 -15.53 -11.49
N GLN A 253 -5.42 -15.83 -11.89
CA GLN A 253 -4.45 -14.79 -12.28
C GLN A 253 -4.99 -13.91 -13.42
N ALA A 254 -5.60 -14.51 -14.44
CA ALA A 254 -6.16 -13.78 -15.57
C ALA A 254 -7.35 -12.90 -15.15
N ALA A 255 -8.23 -13.39 -14.28
CA ALA A 255 -9.38 -12.64 -13.77
C ALA A 255 -8.93 -11.43 -12.92
N PHE A 256 -7.92 -11.62 -12.08
CA PHE A 256 -7.36 -10.51 -11.30
C PHE A 256 -6.68 -9.47 -12.19
N ALA A 257 -5.95 -9.90 -13.22
CA ALA A 257 -5.32 -9.01 -14.19
C ALA A 257 -6.32 -8.25 -15.07
N ALA A 258 -7.47 -8.86 -15.39
CA ALA A 258 -8.53 -8.25 -16.22
C ALA A 258 -9.29 -7.13 -15.50
N ARG A 259 -9.22 -7.05 -14.16
CA ARG A 259 -9.85 -6.01 -13.34
C ARG A 259 -11.36 -5.83 -13.58
N SER A 260 -12.06 -6.94 -13.83
CA SER A 260 -13.52 -6.89 -13.89
C SER A 260 -14.06 -6.50 -12.49
N LYS A 261 -14.81 -5.41 -12.40
CA LYS A 261 -15.39 -4.97 -11.12
C LYS A 261 -16.31 -6.01 -10.48
N THR A 262 -16.91 -6.87 -11.29
CA THR A 262 -17.94 -7.82 -10.86
C THR A 262 -17.33 -9.13 -10.34
N ASP A 263 -16.22 -9.60 -10.94
CA ASP A 263 -15.71 -10.96 -10.73
C ASP A 263 -14.21 -10.97 -10.32
N MET A 264 -13.74 -9.88 -9.75
CA MET A 264 -12.33 -9.78 -9.31
C MET A 264 -12.11 -10.63 -8.05
N PRO A 265 -11.13 -11.56 -8.08
CA PRO A 265 -10.74 -12.30 -6.88
C PRO A 265 -10.38 -11.37 -5.73
N ARG A 266 -10.93 -11.64 -4.56
CA ARG A 266 -10.79 -10.80 -3.36
C ARG A 266 -9.65 -11.23 -2.47
N GLY A 267 -9.47 -12.53 -2.32
CA GLY A 267 -8.42 -13.07 -1.47
C GLY A 267 -8.71 -14.45 -0.93
N VAL A 268 -7.75 -14.99 -0.22
CA VAL A 268 -7.78 -16.31 0.39
C VAL A 268 -7.41 -16.26 1.87
N MET A 269 -7.91 -17.23 2.61
CA MET A 269 -7.48 -17.47 3.99
C MET A 269 -6.74 -18.81 4.04
N LEU A 270 -5.54 -18.82 4.59
CA LEU A 270 -4.73 -20.01 4.85
C LEU A 270 -4.82 -20.33 6.33
N VAL A 271 -5.51 -21.39 6.67
CA VAL A 271 -5.63 -21.89 8.03
C VAL A 271 -4.84 -23.18 8.17
N GLY A 272 -4.28 -23.47 9.31
CA GLY A 272 -3.59 -24.73 9.48
C GLY A 272 -2.42 -24.68 10.45
N VAL A 273 -1.60 -25.71 10.38
CA VAL A 273 -0.54 -26.00 11.33
C VAL A 273 0.54 -24.94 11.35
N GLN A 274 1.02 -24.59 12.55
CA GLN A 274 2.20 -23.72 12.68
C GLN A 274 3.42 -24.35 12.01
N GLY A 275 4.21 -23.56 11.27
CA GLY A 275 5.35 -24.09 10.51
C GLY A 275 4.96 -24.84 9.21
N GLY A 276 3.68 -24.92 8.85
CA GLY A 276 3.21 -25.56 7.62
C GLY A 276 3.49 -24.78 6.33
N GLY A 277 4.12 -23.60 6.39
CA GLY A 277 4.49 -22.81 5.19
C GLY A 277 3.48 -21.75 4.76
N LYS A 278 2.46 -21.40 5.57
CA LYS A 278 1.42 -20.40 5.26
C LYS A 278 2.00 -19.04 4.89
N SER A 279 2.96 -18.53 5.66
CA SER A 279 3.61 -17.23 5.40
C SER A 279 4.46 -17.26 4.11
N MET A 280 5.12 -18.39 3.82
CA MET A 280 5.81 -18.60 2.54
C MET A 280 4.83 -18.64 1.37
N ALA A 281 3.66 -19.26 1.55
CA ALA A 281 2.62 -19.29 0.54
C ALA A 281 2.10 -17.89 0.22
N ALA A 282 1.92 -17.02 1.24
CA ALA A 282 1.54 -15.62 1.05
C ALA A 282 2.58 -14.85 0.20
N LYS A 283 3.88 -15.02 0.50
CA LYS A 283 4.97 -14.43 -0.28
C LYS A 283 5.00 -14.95 -1.73
N ALA A 284 4.74 -16.24 -1.91
CA ALA A 284 4.75 -16.86 -3.23
C ALA A 284 3.59 -16.41 -4.13
N VAL A 285 2.43 -16.01 -3.56
CA VAL A 285 1.33 -15.40 -4.35
C VAL A 285 1.80 -14.13 -5.05
N ALA A 286 2.46 -13.24 -4.33
CA ALA A 286 2.99 -12.00 -4.89
C ALA A 286 4.03 -12.27 -5.98
N GLY A 287 4.95 -13.21 -5.75
CA GLY A 287 5.95 -13.63 -6.73
C GLY A 287 5.35 -14.26 -7.99
N LEU A 288 4.30 -15.09 -7.86
CA LEU A 288 3.61 -15.70 -9.00
C LEU A 288 2.94 -14.65 -9.90
N TRP A 289 2.30 -13.67 -9.29
CA TRP A 289 1.55 -12.65 -10.04
C TRP A 289 2.41 -11.43 -10.40
N GLY A 290 3.66 -11.35 -9.91
CA GLY A 290 4.55 -10.22 -10.14
C GLY A 290 4.03 -8.93 -9.51
N LEU A 291 3.44 -9.02 -8.33
CA LEU A 291 2.82 -7.91 -7.61
C LEU A 291 3.62 -7.54 -6.37
N PRO A 292 3.58 -6.27 -5.93
CA PRO A 292 4.13 -5.88 -4.64
C PRO A 292 3.41 -6.59 -3.50
N LEU A 293 4.17 -6.97 -2.47
CA LEU A 293 3.66 -7.58 -1.26
C LEU A 293 3.71 -6.58 -0.11
N LEU A 294 2.56 -6.29 0.44
CA LEU A 294 2.40 -5.46 1.63
C LEU A 294 1.98 -6.34 2.80
N ARG A 295 2.66 -6.21 3.93
CA ARG A 295 2.31 -6.91 5.16
C ARG A 295 1.67 -5.95 6.14
N LEU A 296 0.46 -6.29 6.60
CA LEU A 296 -0.24 -5.61 7.67
C LEU A 296 0.12 -6.27 9.00
N ASP A 297 0.83 -5.51 9.84
CA ASP A 297 1.19 -5.98 11.18
C ASP A 297 0.16 -5.50 12.20
N PHE A 298 -0.64 -6.42 12.70
CA PHE A 298 -1.65 -6.12 13.73
C PHE A 298 -1.03 -5.72 15.07
N ALA A 299 0.18 -6.18 15.40
CA ALA A 299 0.85 -5.78 16.64
C ALA A 299 1.20 -4.28 16.63
N CYS A 300 1.55 -3.74 15.46
CA CYS A 300 1.84 -2.31 15.29
C CYS A 300 0.57 -1.44 15.30
N LEU A 301 -0.62 -2.03 15.09
CA LEU A 301 -1.89 -1.29 15.15
C LEU A 301 -2.26 -0.87 16.56
N TYR A 302 -1.94 -1.70 17.55
CA TYR A 302 -2.35 -1.50 18.94
C TYR A 302 -1.41 -0.55 19.68
N ASN A 303 -1.63 0.75 19.53
CA ASN A 303 -0.95 1.78 20.31
C ASN A 303 -1.69 2.10 21.61
N LYS A 304 -0.97 2.67 22.60
CA LYS A 304 -1.48 3.02 23.94
C LYS A 304 -2.64 4.04 23.95
N TYR A 305 -2.94 4.72 22.83
CA TYR A 305 -3.93 5.80 22.77
C TYR A 305 -5.22 5.34 22.09
N PHE A 306 -6.35 5.53 22.78
CA PHE A 306 -7.68 5.22 22.29
C PHE A 306 -7.99 5.99 20.98
N GLY A 307 -8.46 5.30 19.96
CA GLY A 307 -8.87 5.89 18.67
C GLY A 307 -7.77 5.95 17.59
N GLU A 308 -6.50 5.81 17.94
CA GLU A 308 -5.41 5.79 16.95
C GLU A 308 -5.38 4.49 16.16
N THR A 309 -5.68 3.36 16.80
CA THR A 309 -5.68 2.02 16.18
C THR A 309 -6.59 1.95 14.95
N GLU A 310 -7.81 2.45 15.07
CA GLU A 310 -8.78 2.45 13.97
C GLU A 310 -8.36 3.40 12.84
N ARG A 311 -7.80 4.55 13.19
CA ARG A 311 -7.25 5.50 12.21
C ARG A 311 -6.07 4.89 11.47
N ASN A 312 -5.13 4.28 12.19
CA ASN A 312 -3.95 3.64 11.62
C ASN A 312 -4.34 2.51 10.66
N LEU A 313 -5.36 1.71 11.02
CA LEU A 313 -5.89 0.69 10.09
C LEU A 313 -6.46 1.32 8.82
N ARG A 314 -7.27 2.39 8.93
CA ARG A 314 -7.83 3.06 7.75
C ARG A 314 -6.73 3.64 6.85
N GLU A 315 -5.70 4.23 7.43
CA GLU A 315 -4.55 4.77 6.70
C GLU A 315 -3.77 3.65 6.01
N ALA A 316 -3.53 2.53 6.68
CA ALA A 316 -2.90 1.35 6.11
C ALA A 316 -3.70 0.75 4.94
N LEU A 317 -5.00 0.60 5.09
CA LEU A 317 -5.87 0.09 4.02
C LEU A 317 -5.92 1.05 2.83
N LYS A 318 -5.96 2.36 3.07
CA LYS A 318 -5.87 3.37 2.01
C LYS A 318 -4.53 3.31 1.27
N LEU A 319 -3.43 3.11 2.00
CA LEU A 319 -2.12 2.92 1.38
C LEU A 319 -2.08 1.65 0.51
N ALA A 320 -2.67 0.54 0.97
CA ALA A 320 -2.80 -0.67 0.15
C ALA A 320 -3.60 -0.42 -1.14
N GLU A 321 -4.66 0.40 -1.09
CA GLU A 321 -5.40 0.82 -2.28
C GLU A 321 -4.55 1.66 -3.24
N GLN A 322 -3.76 2.58 -2.73
CA GLN A 322 -2.84 3.40 -3.54
C GLN A 322 -1.71 2.57 -4.17
N MET A 323 -1.28 1.51 -3.48
CA MET A 323 -0.29 0.55 -3.99
C MET A 323 -0.88 -0.49 -4.96
N SER A 324 -2.21 -0.47 -5.21
CA SER A 324 -2.86 -1.42 -6.11
C SER A 324 -2.34 -1.32 -7.57
N PRO A 325 -2.18 -2.44 -8.29
CA PRO A 325 -2.47 -3.81 -7.88
C PRO A 325 -1.39 -4.37 -6.93
N CYS A 326 -1.81 -4.93 -5.81
CA CYS A 326 -0.89 -5.48 -4.80
C CYS A 326 -1.49 -6.71 -4.10
N VAL A 327 -0.63 -7.42 -3.37
CA VAL A 327 -1.03 -8.46 -2.42
C VAL A 327 -0.93 -7.88 -1.01
N LEU A 328 -2.02 -7.94 -0.25
CA LEU A 328 -2.05 -7.56 1.16
C LEU A 328 -2.02 -8.81 2.03
N TRP A 329 -0.90 -9.04 2.69
CA TRP A 329 -0.71 -10.15 3.59
C TRP A 329 -1.03 -9.74 5.02
N MET A 330 -1.96 -10.45 5.64
CA MET A 330 -2.38 -10.31 7.03
C MET A 330 -1.96 -11.56 7.79
N ASP A 331 -0.87 -11.48 8.54
CA ASP A 331 -0.30 -12.62 9.24
C ASP A 331 -0.92 -12.78 10.62
N GLU A 332 -1.19 -14.03 11.01
CA GLU A 332 -1.73 -14.39 12.33
C GLU A 332 -2.96 -13.53 12.73
N LEU A 333 -3.95 -13.53 11.85
CA LEU A 333 -5.14 -12.68 11.95
C LEU A 333 -5.87 -12.81 13.30
N GLU A 334 -5.83 -14.01 13.90
CA GLU A 334 -6.40 -14.30 15.22
C GLU A 334 -5.75 -13.49 16.34
N LYS A 335 -4.45 -13.18 16.23
CA LYS A 335 -3.75 -12.36 17.26
C LYS A 335 -4.18 -10.90 17.24
N GLY A 336 -4.49 -10.41 16.05
CA GLY A 336 -4.90 -9.03 15.86
C GLY A 336 -6.38 -8.74 16.13
N LEU A 337 -7.23 -9.77 16.08
CA LEU A 337 -8.68 -9.62 16.16
C LEU A 337 -9.30 -10.41 17.33
N ALA A 338 -8.47 -10.99 18.22
CA ALA A 338 -8.96 -11.68 19.40
C ALA A 338 -9.75 -10.71 20.30
N THR A 339 -11.01 -11.05 20.56
CA THR A 339 -11.87 -10.30 21.46
C THR A 339 -11.52 -10.63 22.91
N GLY A 340 -10.70 -9.81 23.55
CA GLY A 340 -10.42 -9.89 24.99
C GLY A 340 -11.42 -9.01 25.78
N GLU A 341 -11.88 -9.48 26.93
CA GLU A 341 -12.79 -8.72 27.81
C GLU A 341 -12.22 -7.37 28.30
N MET A 342 -10.89 -7.17 28.22
CA MET A 342 -10.21 -5.95 28.69
C MET A 342 -9.94 -4.90 27.59
N ASP A 343 -10.36 -5.12 26.34
CA ASP A 343 -9.96 -4.33 25.19
C ASP A 343 -10.84 -3.08 24.92
N GLY A 344 -11.84 -2.81 25.76
CA GLY A 344 -12.73 -1.64 25.58
C GLY A 344 -13.47 -1.59 24.23
N GLY A 345 -13.58 -2.73 23.52
CA GLY A 345 -14.24 -2.83 22.21
C GLY A 345 -13.39 -2.33 21.02
N VAL A 346 -12.07 -2.15 21.21
CA VAL A 346 -11.17 -1.72 20.13
C VAL A 346 -11.09 -2.77 19.04
N SER A 347 -10.90 -4.06 19.39
CA SER A 347 -10.86 -5.16 18.43
C SER A 347 -12.14 -5.29 17.61
N GLN A 348 -13.32 -5.04 18.20
CA GLN A 348 -14.58 -5.04 17.45
C GLN A 348 -14.67 -3.89 16.43
N ARG A 349 -14.17 -2.69 16.78
CA ARG A 349 -14.15 -1.56 15.83
C ARG A 349 -13.13 -1.76 14.71
N VAL A 350 -11.95 -2.31 15.03
CA VAL A 350 -10.94 -2.73 14.06
C VAL A 350 -11.53 -3.75 13.10
N LEU A 351 -12.17 -4.79 13.63
CA LEU A 351 -12.87 -5.80 12.83
C LEU A 351 -13.95 -5.17 11.94
N GLY A 352 -14.82 -4.32 12.50
CA GLY A 352 -15.86 -3.61 11.74
C GLY A 352 -15.28 -2.79 10.58
N THR A 353 -14.20 -2.04 10.82
CA THR A 353 -13.50 -1.26 9.79
C THR A 353 -12.94 -2.16 8.69
N LEU A 354 -12.27 -3.27 9.06
CA LEU A 354 -11.73 -4.23 8.10
C LEU A 354 -12.85 -4.87 7.26
N LEU A 355 -13.92 -5.33 7.90
CA LEU A 355 -15.06 -5.97 7.21
C LEU A 355 -15.77 -5.02 6.24
N THR A 356 -15.94 -3.75 6.62
CA THR A 356 -16.51 -2.73 5.75
C THR A 356 -15.62 -2.52 4.54
N TRP A 357 -14.33 -2.32 4.76
CA TRP A 357 -13.37 -2.16 3.67
C TRP A 357 -13.33 -3.38 2.73
N MET A 358 -13.33 -4.60 3.27
CA MET A 358 -13.38 -5.83 2.47
C MET A 358 -14.63 -5.90 1.55
N ALA A 359 -15.75 -5.33 2.00
CA ALA A 359 -16.99 -5.31 1.24
C ALA A 359 -17.01 -4.23 0.15
N GLU A 360 -16.50 -3.05 0.45
CA GLU A 360 -16.67 -1.83 -0.35
C GLU A 360 -15.53 -1.57 -1.34
N ARG A 361 -14.35 -2.18 -1.15
CA ARG A 361 -13.21 -1.92 -2.02
C ARG A 361 -13.49 -2.31 -3.47
N GLU A 362 -13.14 -1.43 -4.40
CA GLU A 362 -13.26 -1.63 -5.85
C GLU A 362 -11.91 -1.80 -6.56
N VAL A 363 -10.81 -1.61 -5.83
CA VAL A 363 -9.44 -1.65 -6.38
C VAL A 363 -8.82 -3.05 -6.25
N PRO A 364 -7.90 -3.44 -7.16
CA PRO A 364 -7.30 -4.76 -7.16
C PRO A 364 -6.25 -4.92 -6.05
N VAL A 365 -6.71 -5.16 -4.85
CA VAL A 365 -5.91 -5.60 -3.69
C VAL A 365 -6.30 -7.04 -3.38
N PHE A 366 -5.38 -7.99 -3.58
CA PHE A 366 -5.61 -9.39 -3.26
C PHE A 366 -5.18 -9.69 -1.82
N MET A 367 -6.09 -10.13 -1.00
CA MET A 367 -5.81 -10.44 0.41
C MET A 367 -5.32 -11.87 0.57
N VAL A 368 -4.27 -12.04 1.37
CA VAL A 368 -3.85 -13.35 1.87
C VAL A 368 -3.78 -13.28 3.39
N ALA A 369 -4.75 -13.88 4.04
CA ALA A 369 -4.79 -13.97 5.50
C ALA A 369 -4.23 -15.32 5.97
N THR A 370 -3.48 -15.34 7.07
CA THR A 370 -3.04 -16.57 7.71
C THR A 370 -3.61 -16.68 9.11
N ALA A 371 -3.94 -17.89 9.55
CA ALA A 371 -4.37 -18.15 10.91
C ALA A 371 -3.88 -19.54 11.41
N ASN A 372 -3.50 -19.60 12.68
CA ASN A 372 -3.09 -20.83 13.35
C ASN A 372 -4.20 -21.37 14.29
N ALA A 373 -5.00 -20.48 14.87
CA ALA A 373 -6.05 -20.78 15.83
C ALA A 373 -7.40 -20.30 15.29
N VAL A 374 -8.14 -21.20 14.69
CA VAL A 374 -9.42 -20.89 14.02
C VAL A 374 -10.57 -20.62 14.99
N ASP A 375 -10.50 -21.16 16.19
CA ASP A 375 -11.42 -20.94 17.30
C ASP A 375 -11.44 -19.49 17.78
N ARG A 376 -10.33 -18.79 17.59
CA ARG A 376 -10.15 -17.36 17.95
C ARG A 376 -10.55 -16.39 16.86
N LEU A 377 -10.84 -16.89 15.66
CA LEU A 377 -11.26 -16.02 14.55
C LEU A 377 -12.72 -15.58 14.72
N PRO A 378 -13.00 -14.28 14.54
CA PRO A 378 -14.38 -13.80 14.50
C PRO A 378 -15.19 -14.50 13.40
N PRO A 379 -16.38 -15.06 13.71
CA PRO A 379 -17.19 -15.80 12.74
C PRO A 379 -17.61 -14.97 11.53
N GLU A 380 -17.60 -13.65 11.64
CA GLU A 380 -17.89 -12.71 10.56
C GLU A 380 -16.87 -12.81 9.42
N LEU A 381 -15.61 -13.12 9.71
CA LEU A 381 -14.56 -13.29 8.70
C LEU A 381 -14.71 -14.60 7.91
N LEU A 382 -15.31 -15.62 8.53
CA LEU A 382 -15.50 -16.94 7.93
C LEU A 382 -16.70 -16.99 6.99
N ARG A 383 -17.51 -15.92 6.93
CA ARG A 383 -18.68 -15.85 6.03
C ARG A 383 -18.25 -15.73 4.59
N LYS A 384 -18.92 -16.49 3.70
CA LYS A 384 -18.73 -16.40 2.25
C LYS A 384 -18.88 -14.95 1.75
N GLY A 385 -18.00 -14.55 0.82
CA GLY A 385 -17.96 -13.21 0.25
C GLY A 385 -16.94 -12.26 0.89
N ARG A 386 -16.25 -12.66 1.96
CA ARG A 386 -15.09 -11.95 2.53
C ARG A 386 -13.80 -12.42 1.90
N PHE A 387 -13.56 -13.71 1.94
CA PHE A 387 -12.56 -14.42 1.16
C PHE A 387 -13.25 -15.26 0.12
N ASP A 388 -12.59 -15.50 -1.01
CA ASP A 388 -13.11 -16.34 -2.08
C ASP A 388 -13.02 -17.81 -1.71
N GLU A 389 -11.94 -18.18 -1.01
CA GLU A 389 -11.70 -19.56 -0.59
C GLU A 389 -10.88 -19.61 0.70
N MET A 390 -11.06 -20.69 1.43
CA MET A 390 -10.30 -21.03 2.62
C MET A 390 -9.53 -22.32 2.36
N PHE A 391 -8.21 -22.28 2.55
CA PHE A 391 -7.34 -23.44 2.38
C PHE A 391 -6.80 -23.92 3.71
N PHE A 392 -6.89 -25.23 3.93
CA PHE A 392 -6.28 -25.89 5.07
C PHE A 392 -4.88 -26.39 4.71
N VAL A 393 -3.89 -25.91 5.44
CA VAL A 393 -2.49 -26.31 5.30
C VAL A 393 -2.16 -27.28 6.42
N ASP A 394 -2.17 -28.57 6.10
CA ASP A 394 -1.80 -29.66 7.02
C ASP A 394 -0.28 -29.89 7.04
N LEU A 395 0.17 -30.85 7.83
CA LEU A 395 1.54 -31.33 7.78
C LEU A 395 1.85 -31.92 6.40
N PRO A 396 3.10 -31.77 5.92
CA PRO A 396 3.49 -32.21 4.60
C PRO A 396 3.47 -33.75 4.50
N ASP A 397 2.96 -34.27 3.37
CA ASP A 397 3.07 -35.69 3.02
C ASP A 397 4.53 -36.07 2.67
N ALA A 398 4.81 -37.35 2.51
CA ALA A 398 6.17 -37.84 2.25
C ALA A 398 6.81 -37.19 1.00
N LYS A 399 6.03 -36.97 -0.06
CA LYS A 399 6.51 -36.34 -1.29
C LYS A 399 6.86 -34.87 -1.03
N THR A 400 6.00 -34.15 -0.36
CA THR A 400 6.21 -32.75 0.01
C THR A 400 7.40 -32.61 0.96
N ARG A 401 7.59 -33.52 1.93
CA ARG A 401 8.76 -33.52 2.80
C ARG A 401 10.08 -33.68 2.02
N ALA A 402 10.11 -34.59 1.03
CA ALA A 402 11.26 -34.74 0.13
C ALA A 402 11.54 -33.44 -0.67
N ASP A 403 10.49 -32.79 -1.18
CA ASP A 403 10.62 -31.49 -1.87
C ASP A 403 11.14 -30.39 -0.94
N ILE A 404 10.69 -30.34 0.31
CA ILE A 404 11.16 -29.39 1.33
C ILE A 404 12.66 -29.62 1.63
N PHE A 405 13.09 -30.86 1.82
CA PHE A 405 14.53 -31.17 1.96
C PHE A 405 15.34 -30.66 0.75
N ARG A 406 14.86 -30.95 -0.47
CA ARG A 406 15.53 -30.50 -1.70
C ARG A 406 15.69 -28.99 -1.73
N ILE A 407 14.66 -28.25 -1.38
CA ILE A 407 14.66 -26.79 -1.35
C ILE A 407 15.68 -26.28 -0.33
N HIS A 408 15.65 -26.78 0.92
CA HIS A 408 16.51 -26.26 1.98
C HIS A 408 17.98 -26.68 1.83
N LEU A 409 18.26 -27.87 1.26
CA LEU A 409 19.61 -28.28 0.89
C LEU A 409 20.17 -27.37 -0.23
N SER A 410 19.38 -27.15 -1.30
CA SER A 410 19.80 -26.28 -2.42
C SER A 410 20.03 -24.84 -1.99
N ARG A 411 19.23 -24.29 -1.10
CA ARG A 411 19.43 -22.94 -0.53
C ARG A 411 20.78 -22.78 0.20
N ARG A 412 21.34 -23.89 0.67
CA ARG A 412 22.62 -23.94 1.40
C ARG A 412 23.76 -24.45 0.53
N GLU A 413 23.56 -24.42 -0.80
CA GLU A 413 24.56 -24.84 -1.80
C GLU A 413 24.97 -26.32 -1.69
N LEU A 414 24.12 -27.17 -1.04
CA LEU A 414 24.31 -28.59 -0.94
C LEU A 414 23.61 -29.30 -2.11
N ASP A 415 24.34 -30.23 -2.77
CA ASP A 415 23.72 -31.02 -3.84
C ASP A 415 22.73 -32.04 -3.28
N ALA A 416 21.45 -31.74 -3.46
CA ALA A 416 20.39 -32.62 -2.98
C ALA A 416 20.41 -34.05 -3.58
N LYS A 417 21.15 -34.26 -4.69
CA LYS A 417 21.27 -35.59 -5.32
C LYS A 417 22.19 -36.54 -4.54
N VAL A 418 23.04 -36.02 -3.67
CA VAL A 418 23.91 -36.82 -2.79
C VAL A 418 23.13 -37.51 -1.65
N PHE A 419 21.93 -37.00 -1.36
CA PHE A 419 21.10 -37.46 -0.27
C PHE A 419 19.94 -38.32 -0.78
N ASP A 420 19.65 -39.40 -0.04
CA ASP A 420 18.41 -40.15 -0.25
C ASP A 420 17.24 -39.42 0.42
N LEU A 421 16.58 -38.57 -0.37
CA LEU A 421 15.47 -37.77 0.11
C LEU A 421 14.25 -38.57 0.50
N ALA A 422 14.07 -39.82 -0.04
CA ALA A 422 12.97 -40.67 0.32
C ALA A 422 13.14 -41.21 1.75
N VAL A 423 14.35 -41.66 2.09
CA VAL A 423 14.69 -42.11 3.45
C VAL A 423 14.56 -40.97 4.46
N LEU A 424 15.01 -39.77 4.13
CA LEU A 424 14.88 -38.61 5.00
C LEU A 424 13.41 -38.23 5.20
N ALA A 425 12.62 -38.26 4.13
CA ALA A 425 11.19 -37.95 4.18
C ALA A 425 10.39 -38.97 5.00
N GLU A 426 10.75 -40.25 4.97
CA GLU A 426 10.14 -41.29 5.79
C GLU A 426 10.53 -41.12 7.27
N ALA A 427 11.81 -40.88 7.54
CA ALA A 427 12.32 -40.70 8.89
C ALA A 427 11.74 -39.50 9.65
N CYS A 428 11.28 -38.47 8.93
CA CYS A 428 10.65 -37.26 9.50
C CYS A 428 9.12 -37.23 9.34
N GLU A 429 8.46 -38.41 9.44
CA GLU A 429 7.00 -38.47 9.49
C GLU A 429 6.45 -37.59 10.62
N GLY A 430 5.43 -36.80 10.34
CA GLY A 430 4.82 -35.89 11.31
C GLY A 430 5.56 -34.57 11.52
N PHE A 431 6.65 -34.29 10.80
CA PHE A 431 7.35 -33.03 10.89
C PHE A 431 6.67 -31.96 10.03
N SER A 432 6.66 -30.73 10.54
CA SER A 432 6.31 -29.53 9.78
C SER A 432 7.44 -29.09 8.85
N GLY A 433 7.14 -28.20 7.90
CA GLY A 433 8.17 -27.65 7.02
C GLY A 433 9.28 -26.89 7.76
N ALA A 434 8.95 -26.18 8.82
CA ALA A 434 9.91 -25.45 9.64
C ALA A 434 10.84 -26.40 10.42
N GLU A 435 10.32 -27.52 10.89
CA GLU A 435 11.16 -28.53 11.58
C GLU A 435 12.13 -29.21 10.62
N ILE A 436 11.70 -29.49 9.38
CA ILE A 436 12.59 -30.02 8.34
C ILE A 436 13.69 -29.01 8.02
N GLU A 437 13.36 -27.73 7.91
CA GLU A 437 14.37 -26.66 7.76
C GLU A 437 15.37 -26.68 8.91
N GLN A 438 14.88 -26.77 10.16
CA GLN A 438 15.73 -26.78 11.36
C GLN A 438 16.65 -28.01 11.40
N VAL A 439 16.19 -29.17 10.94
CA VAL A 439 17.02 -30.37 10.79
C VAL A 439 18.18 -30.10 9.84
N VAL A 440 17.92 -29.50 8.67
CA VAL A 440 18.98 -29.18 7.70
C VAL A 440 19.97 -28.17 8.29
N VAL A 441 19.48 -27.13 8.99
CA VAL A 441 20.34 -26.13 9.67
C VAL A 441 21.23 -26.79 10.70
N SER A 442 20.67 -27.66 11.54
CA SER A 442 21.41 -28.35 12.59
C SER A 442 22.48 -29.29 12.04
N ALA A 443 22.18 -29.99 10.93
CA ALA A 443 23.15 -30.84 10.26
C ALA A 443 24.30 -30.00 9.63
N VAL A 444 24.02 -28.84 9.07
CA VAL A 444 25.04 -27.90 8.56
C VAL A 444 25.97 -27.46 9.70
N TYR A 445 25.42 -27.07 10.86
CA TYR A 445 26.23 -26.70 12.02
C TYR A 445 27.10 -27.87 12.53
N SER A 446 26.54 -29.08 12.55
CA SER A 446 27.29 -30.29 12.94
C SER A 446 28.42 -30.59 11.97
N GLY A 447 28.19 -30.39 10.66
CA GLY A 447 29.23 -30.53 9.63
C GLY A 447 30.33 -29.48 9.78
N GLN A 448 29.98 -28.22 9.98
CA GLN A 448 30.93 -27.14 10.22
C GLN A 448 31.81 -27.40 11.44
N ALA A 449 31.21 -27.86 12.54
CA ALA A 449 31.98 -28.24 13.74
C ALA A 449 32.99 -29.36 13.49
N GLN A 450 32.74 -30.24 12.51
CA GLN A 450 33.60 -31.31 12.09
C GLN A 450 34.48 -30.96 10.86
N SER A 451 34.41 -29.70 10.39
CA SER A 451 35.12 -29.21 9.17
C SER A 451 34.86 -30.08 7.92
N ARG A 452 33.59 -30.51 7.75
CA ARG A 452 33.10 -31.28 6.59
C ARG A 452 31.68 -30.90 6.25
N ASP A 453 31.27 -31.20 5.02
CA ASP A 453 29.87 -31.04 4.63
C ASP A 453 28.97 -32.04 5.37
N PRO A 454 27.70 -31.70 5.63
CA PRO A 454 26.76 -32.62 6.24
C PRO A 454 26.51 -33.82 5.35
N ASP A 455 26.46 -35.01 5.96
CA ASP A 455 26.14 -36.27 5.29
C ASP A 455 24.73 -36.77 5.66
N GLN A 456 24.28 -37.82 4.98
CA GLN A 456 23.00 -38.48 5.23
C GLN A 456 22.79 -38.87 6.71
N GLN A 457 23.84 -39.36 7.34
CA GLN A 457 23.76 -39.84 8.72
C GLN A 457 23.56 -38.69 9.71
N MET A 458 24.23 -37.55 9.49
CA MET A 458 24.05 -36.34 10.29
C MET A 458 22.61 -35.82 10.23
N LEU A 459 21.97 -35.83 9.06
CA LEU A 459 20.56 -35.45 8.90
C LEU A 459 19.64 -36.41 9.67
N LEU A 460 19.88 -37.73 9.56
CA LEU A 460 19.12 -38.73 10.29
C LEU A 460 19.28 -38.61 11.81
N ASP A 461 20.48 -38.29 12.28
CA ASP A 461 20.71 -38.10 13.72
C ASP A 461 20.01 -36.83 14.24
N CYS A 462 19.99 -35.75 13.46
CA CYS A 462 19.22 -34.54 13.78
C CYS A 462 17.72 -34.81 13.80
N ILE A 463 17.20 -35.62 12.86
CA ILE A 463 15.78 -36.02 12.85
C ILE A 463 15.44 -36.78 14.13
N ARG A 464 16.26 -37.78 14.52
CA ARG A 464 16.04 -38.57 15.73
C ARG A 464 16.10 -37.75 17.03
N ALA A 465 16.90 -36.70 17.05
CA ALA A 465 17.04 -35.78 18.18
C ALA A 465 15.88 -34.79 18.32
N THR A 466 15.02 -34.68 17.31
CA THR A 466 13.93 -33.71 17.29
C THR A 466 12.58 -34.39 17.52
N SER A 467 11.79 -33.91 18.49
CA SER A 467 10.43 -34.37 18.70
C SER A 467 9.48 -33.60 17.76
N PRO A 468 8.70 -34.32 16.91
CA PRO A 468 7.86 -33.67 15.94
C PRO A 468 6.65 -32.93 16.55
N LEU A 469 6.24 -31.85 15.94
CA LEU A 469 5.07 -31.04 16.33
C LEU A 469 3.79 -31.88 16.41
N SER A 470 3.65 -32.86 15.52
CA SER A 470 2.53 -33.81 15.51
C SER A 470 2.39 -34.61 16.79
N VAL A 471 3.48 -34.81 17.54
CA VAL A 471 3.46 -35.49 18.87
C VAL A 471 3.20 -34.46 19.97
N ILE A 472 3.87 -33.31 19.91
CA ILE A 472 3.78 -32.29 20.95
C ILE A 472 2.38 -31.66 21.01
N MET A 473 1.72 -31.47 19.85
CA MET A 473 0.44 -30.80 19.69
C MET A 473 -0.62 -31.70 19.05
N ALA A 474 -0.60 -32.99 19.32
CA ALA A 474 -1.48 -33.97 18.67
C ALA A 474 -2.98 -33.61 18.79
N GLU A 475 -3.44 -33.28 20.00
CA GLU A 475 -4.84 -32.92 20.25
C GLU A 475 -5.27 -31.70 19.47
N SER A 476 -4.46 -30.61 19.48
CA SER A 476 -4.76 -29.37 18.74
C SER A 476 -4.76 -29.58 17.22
N LEU A 477 -3.94 -30.52 16.74
CA LEU A 477 -3.92 -30.85 15.30
C LEU A 477 -5.18 -31.58 14.87
N ASP A 478 -5.65 -32.51 15.68
CA ASP A 478 -6.86 -33.31 15.41
C ASP A 478 -8.10 -32.38 15.47
N GLU A 479 -8.21 -31.52 16.47
CA GLU A 479 -9.26 -30.50 16.56
C GLU A 479 -9.28 -29.60 15.32
N LEU A 480 -8.10 -29.15 14.86
CA LEU A 480 -7.96 -28.28 13.69
C LEU A 480 -8.38 -29.00 12.40
N ARG A 481 -8.02 -30.29 12.25
CA ARG A 481 -8.44 -31.13 11.12
C ARG A 481 -9.94 -31.37 11.12
N GLU A 482 -10.53 -31.68 12.27
CA GLU A 482 -11.99 -31.82 12.41
C GLU A 482 -12.71 -30.51 12.05
N TRP A 483 -12.19 -29.38 12.52
CA TRP A 483 -12.77 -28.09 12.19
C TRP A 483 -12.69 -27.80 10.69
N ALA A 484 -11.55 -28.11 10.05
CA ALA A 484 -11.34 -27.86 8.62
C ALA A 484 -12.19 -28.77 7.72
N ALA A 485 -12.55 -29.96 8.21
CA ALA A 485 -13.36 -30.91 7.45
C ALA A 485 -14.71 -30.31 7.04
N GLY A 486 -14.93 -30.21 5.72
CA GLY A 486 -16.13 -29.62 5.13
C GLY A 486 -16.23 -28.08 5.19
N ARG A 487 -15.22 -27.37 5.72
CA ARG A 487 -15.17 -25.90 5.75
C ARG A 487 -14.04 -25.32 4.91
N ALA A 488 -12.94 -26.00 4.78
CA ALA A 488 -11.78 -25.57 4.02
C ALA A 488 -11.37 -26.58 2.97
N VAL A 489 -10.75 -26.13 1.89
CA VAL A 489 -10.16 -26.97 0.84
C VAL A 489 -8.74 -27.34 1.28
N LEU A 490 -8.34 -28.61 1.14
CA LEU A 490 -6.95 -29.00 1.37
C LEU A 490 -6.03 -28.24 0.40
N ALA A 491 -4.97 -27.61 0.88
CA ALA A 491 -4.08 -26.72 0.13
C ALA A 491 -3.21 -27.41 -0.94
#